data_7efc4adb358884528cdcc3cee7a24a28
#
_entry.id   7efc4adb358884528cdcc3cee7a24a28
#
_cell.length_a   1.000
_cell.length_b   1.000
_cell.length_c   1.000
_cell.angle_alpha   90.00
_cell.angle_beta   90.00
_cell.angle_gamma   90.00
#
_symmetry.space_group_name_H-M   'P 1'
#
loop_
_entity.id
_entity.type
_entity.pdbx_description
1 polymer ?
#
loop_
_entity_poly.entity_id
_entity_poly.type
_entity_poly.pdbx_seq_one_letter_code
_entity_poly.pdbx_strand_id
1 'polypeptide(L)'
;MMDIENEKCGLGYKLLTPGPLTTTDTVKKEMLFDHCTWDDDYKRITLDIRKKLLELAQVSEKEYTVVLMQGSGTFGVESVLTSVVGDE
;
A
#
# COMPACT_ATOMS: atom_id res chain seq x y z
N MET A 1 10.47 -17.63 23.40
CA MET A 1 10.45 -16.97 22.09
C MET A 1 9.09 -16.40 21.74
N MET A 2 8.09 -17.23 21.77
CA MET A 2 6.74 -16.80 21.46
C MET A 2 6.22 -15.77 22.44
N ASP A 3 6.72 -15.81 23.66
CA ASP A 3 6.31 -14.87 24.69
C ASP A 3 6.61 -13.42 24.34
N ILE A 4 7.71 -13.21 23.65
CA ILE A 4 8.09 -11.86 23.25
C ILE A 4 7.05 -11.28 22.29
N GLU A 5 6.56 -12.07 21.38
CA GLU A 5 5.56 -11.64 20.44
C GLU A 5 4.24 -11.33 21.14
N ASN A 6 3.85 -12.16 22.09
CA ASN A 6 2.64 -11.95 22.84
C ASN A 6 2.71 -10.69 23.67
N GLU A 7 3.86 -10.44 24.27
CA GLU A 7 4.05 -9.24 25.06
C GLU A 7 3.90 -8.00 24.20
N LYS A 8 4.50 -8.00 23.02
CA LYS A 8 4.38 -6.85 22.11
C LYS A 8 2.97 -6.64 21.65
N CYS A 9 2.26 -7.70 21.34
CA CYS A 9 0.86 -7.59 20.97
C CYS A 9 0.02 -7.02 22.10
N GLY A 10 0.39 -7.31 23.34
CA GLY A 10 -0.34 -6.84 24.50
C GLY A 10 -0.13 -5.39 24.83
N LEU A 11 0.87 -4.74 24.27
CA LEU A 11 1.16 -3.34 24.57
C LEU A 11 0.10 -2.38 24.05
N GLY A 12 -0.57 -2.73 22.97
CA GLY A 12 -1.72 -1.97 22.51
C GLY A 12 -1.46 -0.62 21.89
N TYR A 13 -0.21 -0.19 21.78
CA TYR A 13 0.05 1.10 21.12
C TYR A 13 0.10 0.93 19.60
N LYS A 14 -0.13 2.04 18.94
CA LYS A 14 -0.18 2.08 17.49
C LYS A 14 0.98 2.92 16.96
N LEU A 15 1.56 2.44 15.87
CA LEU A 15 2.63 3.14 15.19
C LEU A 15 2.03 3.98 14.07
N LEU A 16 2.27 5.28 14.13
CA LEU A 16 1.82 6.22 13.11
C LEU A 16 3.02 7.00 12.58
N THR A 17 4.14 6.31 12.45
CA THR A 17 5.40 6.92 12.07
C THR A 17 5.65 6.78 10.57
N PRO A 18 6.54 7.62 10.00
CA PRO A 18 7.05 7.35 8.67
C PRO A 18 7.76 5.99 8.68
N GLY A 19 7.40 5.12 7.77
CA GLY A 19 7.92 3.76 7.76
C GLY A 19 6.99 2.81 8.48
N PRO A 20 7.30 2.39 9.72
CA PRO A 20 6.43 1.43 10.41
C PRO A 20 5.06 2.04 10.71
N LEU A 21 4.02 1.31 10.34
CA LEU A 21 2.65 1.74 10.54
C LEU A 21 1.83 0.56 11.05
N THR A 22 1.02 0.82 12.06
CA THR A 22 0.13 -0.22 12.58
C THR A 22 -1.09 -0.33 11.67
N THR A 23 -1.33 -1.53 11.17
CA THR A 23 -2.53 -1.83 10.40
C THR A 23 -3.55 -2.52 11.30
N THR A 24 -4.79 -2.61 10.83
CA THR A 24 -5.85 -3.30 11.55
C THR A 24 -5.61 -4.81 11.55
N ASP A 25 -6.28 -5.50 12.46
CA ASP A 25 -6.18 -6.96 12.55
C ASP A 25 -6.68 -7.63 11.27
N THR A 26 -7.69 -7.07 10.64
CA THR A 26 -8.20 -7.61 9.39
C THR A 26 -7.17 -7.55 8.29
N VAL A 27 -6.43 -6.46 8.21
CA VAL A 27 -5.33 -6.32 7.24
C VAL A 27 -4.21 -7.31 7.56
N LYS A 28 -3.84 -7.42 8.84
CA LYS A 28 -2.78 -8.34 9.25
C LYS A 28 -3.10 -9.78 8.92
N LYS A 29 -4.35 -10.17 9.04
CA LYS A 29 -4.77 -11.54 8.71
C LYS A 29 -4.57 -11.85 7.24
N GLU A 30 -4.76 -10.89 6.37
CA GLU A 30 -4.55 -11.10 4.94
C GLU A 30 -3.09 -11.33 4.59
N MET A 31 -2.16 -10.92 5.45
CA MET A 31 -0.74 -11.18 5.25
C MET A 31 -0.35 -12.63 5.53
N LEU A 32 -1.24 -13.43 6.07
CA LEU A 32 -0.98 -14.85 6.33
C LEU A 32 -1.06 -15.70 5.06
N PHE A 33 -1.54 -15.13 3.99
CA PHE A 33 -1.72 -15.86 2.74
C PHE A 33 -0.69 -15.42 1.72
N ASP A 34 -0.17 -16.39 1.00
CA ASP A 34 0.75 -16.11 -0.09
C ASP A 34 -0.02 -15.87 -1.38
N HIS A 35 0.44 -14.91 -2.15
CA HIS A 35 -0.17 -14.57 -3.42
C HIS A 35 0.90 -14.56 -4.51
N CYS A 36 0.50 -14.97 -5.69
CA CYS A 36 1.36 -14.92 -6.86
C CYS A 36 0.83 -13.87 -7.83
N THR A 37 1.74 -13.10 -8.41
CA THR A 37 1.37 -12.03 -9.33
C THR A 37 0.65 -12.53 -10.58
N TRP A 38 0.77 -13.83 -10.89
CA TRP A 38 0.10 -14.44 -12.03
C TRP A 38 -1.30 -14.96 -11.70
N ASP A 39 -1.66 -15.03 -10.43
CA ASP A 39 -2.99 -15.49 -10.04
C ASP A 39 -4.04 -14.48 -10.46
N ASP A 40 -5.16 -14.99 -10.93
CA ASP A 40 -6.28 -14.14 -11.33
C ASP A 40 -6.85 -13.38 -10.14
N ASP A 41 -6.85 -14.00 -8.96
CA ASP A 41 -7.31 -13.34 -7.75
C ASP A 41 -6.43 -12.15 -7.39
N TYR A 42 -5.11 -12.31 -7.52
CA TYR A 42 -4.18 -11.22 -7.26
C TYR A 42 -4.40 -10.07 -8.24
N LYS A 43 -4.58 -10.40 -9.51
CA LYS A 43 -4.84 -9.40 -10.55
C LYS A 43 -6.13 -8.63 -10.27
N ARG A 44 -7.16 -9.33 -9.80
CA ARG A 44 -8.43 -8.72 -9.44
C ARG A 44 -8.28 -7.77 -8.25
N ILE A 45 -7.53 -8.19 -7.23
CA ILE A 45 -7.25 -7.35 -6.07
C ILE A 45 -6.55 -6.07 -6.50
N THR A 46 -5.54 -6.18 -7.35
CA THR A 46 -4.80 -5.02 -7.85
C THR A 46 -5.73 -4.08 -8.61
N LEU A 47 -6.59 -4.63 -9.46
CA LEU A 47 -7.55 -3.82 -10.21
C LEU A 47 -8.53 -3.10 -9.28
N ASP A 48 -9.02 -3.80 -8.26
CA ASP A 48 -9.92 -3.21 -7.28
C ASP A 48 -9.26 -2.09 -6.49
N ILE A 49 -8.01 -2.28 -6.10
CA ILE A 49 -7.24 -1.23 -5.40
C ILE A 49 -7.16 0.01 -6.27
N ARG A 50 -6.82 -0.16 -7.52
CA ARG A 50 -6.70 0.97 -8.46
C ARG A 50 -8.02 1.71 -8.61
N LYS A 51 -9.12 0.98 -8.74
CA LYS A 51 -10.44 1.59 -8.84
C LYS A 51 -10.81 2.36 -7.59
N LYS A 52 -10.55 1.78 -6.42
CA LYS A 52 -10.87 2.44 -5.16
C LYS A 52 -10.05 3.69 -4.93
N LEU A 53 -8.80 3.69 -5.36
CA LEU A 53 -7.96 4.88 -5.24
C LEU A 53 -8.47 6.00 -6.16
N LEU A 54 -8.94 5.69 -7.35
CA LEU A 54 -9.55 6.69 -8.23
C LEU A 54 -10.82 7.25 -7.62
N GLU A 55 -11.65 6.42 -7.01
CA GLU A 55 -12.84 6.88 -6.31
C GLU A 55 -12.48 7.79 -5.15
N LEU A 56 -11.47 7.43 -4.37
CA LEU A 56 -11.02 8.24 -3.25
C LEU A 56 -10.53 9.60 -3.72
N ALA A 57 -9.85 9.65 -4.85
CA ALA A 57 -9.37 10.90 -5.44
C ALA A 57 -10.49 11.66 -6.16
N GLN A 58 -11.66 11.06 -6.33
CA GLN A 58 -12.81 11.66 -7.00
C GLN A 58 -12.52 12.01 -8.45
N VAL A 59 -11.83 11.11 -9.14
CA VAL A 59 -11.49 11.30 -10.56
C VAL A 59 -12.01 10.15 -11.41
N SER A 60 -12.10 10.39 -12.71
CA SER A 60 -12.61 9.42 -13.67
C SER A 60 -11.51 8.50 -14.17
N GLU A 61 -11.85 7.22 -14.37
CA GLU A 61 -10.95 6.25 -14.98
C GLU A 61 -10.59 6.63 -16.42
N LYS A 62 -11.41 7.43 -17.06
CA LYS A 62 -11.17 7.84 -18.46
C LYS A 62 -10.04 8.85 -18.58
N GLU A 63 -9.82 9.64 -17.55
CA GLU A 63 -8.83 10.72 -17.57
C GLU A 63 -7.63 10.44 -16.70
N TYR A 64 -7.77 9.57 -15.72
CA TYR A 64 -6.73 9.29 -14.72
C TYR A 64 -6.50 7.82 -14.58
N THR A 65 -5.29 7.47 -14.22
CA THR A 65 -4.94 6.11 -13.89
C THR A 65 -4.09 6.07 -12.63
N VAL A 66 -4.01 4.91 -12.03
CA VAL A 66 -3.21 4.68 -10.83
C VAL A 66 -2.03 3.80 -11.20
N VAL A 67 -0.84 4.22 -10.79
CA VAL A 67 0.36 3.42 -10.94
C VAL A 67 0.82 3.04 -9.54
N LEU A 68 0.86 1.74 -9.26
CA LEU A 68 1.30 1.22 -7.97
C LEU A 68 2.78 0.89 -8.07
N MET A 69 3.57 1.50 -7.21
CA MET A 69 5.01 1.30 -7.19
C MET A 69 5.45 1.01 -5.77
N GLN A 70 6.45 0.16 -5.65
CA GLN A 70 7.07 -0.12 -4.36
C GLN A 70 8.16 0.90 -4.09
N GLY A 71 8.22 1.38 -2.86
CA GLY A 71 9.25 2.33 -2.49
C GLY A 71 8.83 3.16 -1.29
N SER A 72 9.74 4.00 -0.86
CA SER A 72 9.48 4.93 0.23
C SER A 72 8.69 6.16 -0.26
N GLY A 73 8.24 6.98 0.69
CA GLY A 73 7.63 8.26 0.35
C GLY A 73 8.61 9.17 -0.39
N THR A 74 9.88 9.11 -0.04
CA THR A 74 10.94 9.86 -0.74
C THR A 74 11.03 9.43 -2.20
N PHE A 75 10.95 8.13 -2.45
CA PHE A 75 10.92 7.61 -3.81
C PHE A 75 9.70 8.13 -4.56
N GLY A 76 8.53 8.16 -3.90
CA GLY A 76 7.31 8.68 -4.50
C GLY A 76 7.45 10.14 -4.94
N VAL A 77 8.00 10.98 -4.07
CA VAL A 77 8.25 12.38 -4.38
C VAL A 77 9.20 12.50 -5.56
N GLU A 78 10.29 11.73 -5.54
CA GLU A 78 11.26 11.75 -6.62
C GLU A 78 10.63 11.32 -7.95
N SER A 79 9.82 10.29 -7.93
CA SER A 79 9.18 9.80 -9.14
C SER A 79 8.24 10.84 -9.75
N VAL A 80 7.52 11.57 -8.93
CA VAL A 80 6.65 12.65 -9.40
C VAL A 80 7.48 13.79 -10.00
N LEU A 81 8.51 14.21 -9.30
CA LEU A 81 9.36 15.31 -9.77
C LEU A 81 10.03 14.98 -11.09
N THR A 82 10.57 13.77 -11.22
CA THR A 82 11.26 13.39 -12.47
C THR A 82 10.27 13.20 -13.61
N SER A 83 9.02 12.89 -13.31
CA SER A 83 8.00 12.69 -14.34
C SER A 83 7.44 14.00 -14.88
N VAL A 84 7.37 15.05 -14.05
CA VAL A 84 6.72 16.29 -14.44
C VAL A 84 7.69 17.41 -14.81
N VAL A 85 8.94 17.30 -14.40
CA VAL A 85 9.97 18.28 -14.73
C VAL A 85 10.52 17.99 -16.13
N GLY A 86 10.54 19.00 -16.99
CA GLY A 86 11.10 18.83 -18.31
C GLY A 86 12.61 18.94 -18.35
N ASP A 87 13.16 18.84 -19.54
CA ASP A 87 14.62 18.88 -19.75
C ASP A 87 15.18 20.29 -19.67
N GLU A 88 14.34 21.24 -19.49
CA GLU A 88 14.79 22.64 -19.46
C GLU A 88 15.48 23.01 -18.14
#